data_11216d5c52eec64ba3e9df505e004de3
#
_entry.id   11216d5c52eec64ba3e9df505e004de3
#
_cell.length_a   1.000
_cell.length_b   1.000
_cell.length_c   1.000
_cell.angle_alpha   90.00
_cell.angle_beta   90.00
_cell.angle_gamma   90.00
#
_symmetry.space_group_name_H-M   'P 1'
#
loop_
_entity.id
_entity.type
_entity.pdbx_description
1 polymer ?
#
loop_
_entity_poly.entity_id
_entity_poly.type
_entity_poly.pdbx_seq_one_letter_code
_entity_poly.pdbx_strand_id
1 'polypeptide(L)'
;EAIEGVKVVSLDKPGKSSTVHWRIGDAKGNQMVLEFVGGVPYFYENKVGVLTNSPDFPWQVTNLNNYVNLYPGAVTPQQWGGVTIFPFGAGAGFHGIPGDVTPPSRFVRVAFYKATAPVCPTAYDAILQSFHILNNFDIPIGIEHALGKAPDIPSATQWTSAIDLTNRKVYYKTAYNNNIRCISMKKIDFDKVKYQSYPLDKELKQPIEEIIVK
;
A
#
# COMPACT_ATOMS: atom_id res chain seq x y z
N GLU A 1 21.78 -5.22 -11.69
CA GLU A 1 22.90 -4.23 -11.83
C GLU A 1 22.65 -2.93 -11.05
N ALA A 2 21.43 -2.38 -11.00
CA ALA A 2 21.13 -1.16 -10.22
C ALA A 2 21.25 -1.34 -8.70
N ILE A 3 21.30 -2.56 -8.21
CA ILE A 3 21.21 -2.93 -6.81
C ILE A 3 22.56 -3.32 -6.22
N GLU A 4 23.52 -3.76 -7.03
CA GLU A 4 24.88 -4.09 -6.60
C GLU A 4 25.68 -2.91 -6.03
N GLY A 5 25.23 -1.68 -6.25
CA GLY A 5 25.86 -0.45 -5.76
C GLY A 5 25.30 0.13 -4.47
N VAL A 6 24.22 -0.44 -3.90
CA VAL A 6 23.61 0.09 -2.66
C VAL A 6 24.49 -0.33 -1.47
N LYS A 7 25.28 0.62 -0.97
CA LYS A 7 26.01 0.47 0.30
C LYS A 7 25.15 1.07 1.42
N VAL A 8 24.78 0.24 2.39
CA VAL A 8 24.21 0.74 3.63
C VAL A 8 25.34 1.28 4.49
N VAL A 9 25.49 2.60 4.53
CA VAL A 9 26.49 3.30 5.33
C VAL A 9 25.84 3.67 6.66
N SER A 10 25.98 2.80 7.66
CA SER A 10 25.61 3.02 9.05
C SER A 10 24.13 3.38 9.28
N LEU A 11 23.41 2.47 9.86
CA LEU A 11 22.19 2.78 10.60
C LEU A 11 22.53 2.80 12.08
N ASP A 12 22.33 3.97 12.65
CA ASP A 12 22.38 4.32 14.07
C ASP A 12 22.73 3.26 15.12
N LYS A 13 23.60 3.67 16.01
CA LYS A 13 23.96 3.13 17.35
C LYS A 13 23.67 1.64 17.59
N PRO A 14 24.69 0.86 17.93
CA PRO A 14 24.53 -0.55 18.32
C PRO A 14 23.43 -0.68 19.40
N GLY A 15 22.44 -1.52 19.13
CA GLY A 15 21.40 -1.88 20.11
C GLY A 15 19.98 -1.37 19.83
N LYS A 16 19.75 -0.54 18.81
CA LYS A 16 18.38 -0.27 18.34
C LYS A 16 18.14 -0.99 17.02
N SER A 17 17.32 -2.03 17.04
CA SER A 17 16.80 -2.62 15.81
C SER A 17 15.91 -1.59 15.14
N SER A 18 16.25 -1.19 13.92
CA SER A 18 15.30 -0.47 13.07
C SER A 18 14.14 -1.41 12.75
N THR A 19 12.91 -0.98 13.03
CA THR A 19 11.70 -1.69 12.60
C THR A 19 11.25 -1.25 11.22
N VAL A 20 12.02 -0.39 10.56
CA VAL A 20 11.72 0.11 9.21
C VAL A 20 12.40 -0.75 8.16
N HIS A 21 11.75 -0.86 7.02
CA HIS A 21 12.24 -1.51 5.82
C HIS A 21 11.91 -0.64 4.61
N TRP A 22 12.60 -0.88 3.52
CA TRP A 22 12.50 -0.06 2.32
C TRP A 22 12.07 -0.90 1.14
N ARG A 23 11.15 -0.37 0.35
CA ARG A 23 10.86 -0.84 -0.98
C ARG A 23 11.59 0.04 -1.98
N ILE A 24 12.44 -0.56 -2.79
CA ILE A 24 13.23 0.11 -3.82
C ILE A 24 12.69 -0.36 -5.17
N GLY A 25 12.40 0.57 -6.06
CA GLY A 25 11.94 0.27 -7.41
C GLY A 25 12.68 1.09 -8.44
N ASP A 26 12.87 0.53 -9.64
CA ASP A 26 13.45 1.23 -10.77
C ASP A 26 12.42 1.49 -11.88
N ALA A 27 12.84 2.26 -12.90
CA ALA A 27 11.99 2.60 -14.04
C ALA A 27 11.69 1.41 -14.97
N LYS A 28 12.38 0.28 -14.81
CA LYS A 28 12.15 -0.96 -15.57
C LYS A 28 11.11 -1.85 -14.89
N GLY A 29 10.65 -1.47 -13.68
CA GLY A 29 9.67 -2.23 -12.90
C GLY A 29 10.29 -3.26 -11.96
N ASN A 30 11.62 -3.34 -11.85
CA ASN A 30 12.27 -4.19 -10.86
C ASN A 30 11.97 -3.67 -9.46
N GLN A 31 11.73 -4.57 -8.51
CA GLN A 31 11.41 -4.22 -7.14
C GLN A 31 12.21 -5.06 -6.15
N MET A 32 12.65 -4.42 -5.10
CA MET A 32 13.42 -5.02 -4.04
C MET A 32 12.93 -4.55 -2.69
N VAL A 33 13.10 -5.38 -1.69
CA VAL A 33 12.94 -5.05 -0.27
C VAL A 33 14.30 -5.09 0.40
N LEU A 34 14.59 -4.05 1.20
CA LEU A 34 15.71 -4.02 2.14
C LEU A 34 15.16 -4.04 3.55
N GLU A 35 15.59 -5.01 4.33
CA GLU A 35 15.25 -5.18 5.74
C GLU A 35 16.48 -5.35 6.60
N PHE A 36 16.38 -4.99 7.88
CA PHE A 36 17.38 -5.25 8.88
C PHE A 36 16.85 -6.24 9.90
N VAL A 37 17.41 -7.44 9.92
CA VAL A 37 17.05 -8.49 10.87
C VAL A 37 18.26 -8.75 11.77
N GLY A 38 18.10 -8.53 13.08
CA GLY A 38 19.22 -8.67 14.02
C GLY A 38 20.41 -7.73 13.74
N GLY A 39 20.15 -6.55 13.11
CA GLY A 39 21.19 -5.60 12.74
C GLY A 39 21.93 -5.92 11.43
N VAL A 40 21.54 -6.98 10.74
CA VAL A 40 22.11 -7.39 9.45
C VAL A 40 21.19 -6.96 8.30
N PRO A 41 21.69 -6.31 7.24
CA PRO A 41 20.88 -5.95 6.09
C PRO A 41 20.64 -7.18 5.20
N TYR A 42 19.38 -7.36 4.78
CA TYR A 42 18.95 -8.36 3.84
C TYR A 42 18.24 -7.72 2.66
N PHE A 43 18.56 -8.21 1.46
CA PHE A 43 17.95 -7.75 0.21
C PHE A 43 17.14 -8.88 -0.40
N TYR A 44 15.89 -8.61 -0.72
CA TYR A 44 14.99 -9.57 -1.33
C TYR A 44 14.42 -9.04 -2.64
N GLU A 45 14.45 -9.84 -3.70
CA GLU A 45 13.69 -9.53 -4.90
C GLU A 45 12.19 -9.56 -4.57
N ASN A 46 11.47 -8.47 -4.86
CA ASN A 46 10.06 -8.37 -4.53
C ASN A 46 9.16 -8.69 -5.72
N LYS A 47 9.01 -9.98 -6.05
CA LYS A 47 8.15 -10.46 -7.14
C LYS A 47 6.66 -10.20 -6.88
N VAL A 48 6.24 -10.23 -5.63
CA VAL A 48 4.85 -9.91 -5.23
C VAL A 48 4.55 -8.43 -5.42
N GLY A 49 5.57 -7.58 -5.27
CA GLY A 49 5.47 -6.13 -5.41
C GLY A 49 4.69 -5.47 -4.26
N VAL A 50 4.70 -6.07 -3.09
CA VAL A 50 4.01 -5.62 -1.88
C VAL A 50 5.02 -5.53 -0.74
N LEU A 51 4.82 -4.58 0.16
CA LEU A 51 5.53 -4.48 1.42
C LEU A 51 4.57 -3.88 2.46
N THR A 52 4.56 -4.46 3.65
CA THR A 52 3.89 -3.91 4.84
C THR A 52 4.90 -3.77 5.97
N ASN A 53 4.53 -4.05 7.19
CA ASN A 53 5.41 -3.99 8.37
C ASN A 53 5.87 -5.41 8.78
N SER A 54 6.14 -5.62 10.08
CA SER A 54 6.50 -6.92 10.64
C SER A 54 5.38 -7.96 10.50
N PRO A 55 5.69 -9.25 10.42
CA PRO A 55 7.02 -9.88 10.37
C PRO A 55 7.83 -9.55 9.11
N ASP A 56 9.04 -10.15 8.98
CA ASP A 56 9.95 -9.96 7.85
C ASP A 56 9.33 -10.38 6.51
N PHE A 57 9.90 -9.90 5.42
CA PHE A 57 9.38 -10.10 4.08
C PHE A 57 9.29 -11.58 3.66
N PRO A 58 10.27 -12.46 3.94
CA PRO A 58 10.13 -13.90 3.64
C PRO A 58 8.97 -14.57 4.36
N TRP A 59 8.73 -14.21 5.63
CA TRP A 59 7.58 -14.71 6.36
C TRP A 59 6.26 -14.28 5.72
N GLN A 60 6.15 -13.01 5.34
CA GLN A 60 4.95 -12.46 4.69
C GLN A 60 4.65 -13.21 3.38
N VAL A 61 5.69 -13.47 2.58
CA VAL A 61 5.53 -14.23 1.32
C VAL A 61 5.12 -15.66 1.60
N THR A 62 5.72 -16.30 2.60
CA THR A 62 5.36 -17.68 3.01
C THR A 62 3.92 -17.75 3.49
N ASN A 63 3.45 -16.75 4.23
CA ASN A 63 2.08 -16.71 4.74
C ASN A 63 1.03 -16.66 3.60
N LEU A 64 1.36 -16.20 2.41
CA LEU A 64 0.43 -16.25 1.28
C LEU A 64 -0.03 -17.66 0.93
N ASN A 65 0.75 -18.70 1.27
CA ASN A 65 0.37 -20.09 1.03
C ASN A 65 -0.89 -20.50 1.80
N ASN A 66 -1.20 -19.85 2.92
CA ASN A 66 -2.44 -20.09 3.67
C ASN A 66 -3.68 -19.61 2.90
N TYR A 67 -3.50 -18.80 1.86
CA TYR A 67 -4.57 -18.14 1.11
C TYR A 67 -4.61 -18.56 -0.35
N VAL A 68 -4.04 -19.71 -0.69
CA VAL A 68 -4.04 -20.27 -2.06
C VAL A 68 -5.45 -20.54 -2.61
N ASN A 69 -6.44 -20.65 -1.72
CA ASN A 69 -7.85 -20.82 -2.05
C ASN A 69 -8.55 -19.55 -2.52
N LEU A 70 -7.95 -18.38 -2.33
CA LEU A 70 -8.54 -17.12 -2.76
C LEU A 70 -8.63 -17.06 -4.28
N TYR A 71 -9.80 -16.67 -4.77
CA TYR A 71 -10.13 -16.62 -6.17
C TYR A 71 -10.93 -15.33 -6.50
N PRO A 72 -10.64 -14.61 -7.59
CA PRO A 72 -11.40 -13.42 -7.97
C PRO A 72 -12.74 -13.82 -8.61
N GLY A 73 -13.83 -13.25 -8.12
CA GLY A 73 -15.16 -13.45 -8.67
C GLY A 73 -16.04 -14.43 -7.93
N ALA A 74 -17.05 -14.95 -8.63
CA ALA A 74 -18.03 -15.88 -8.09
C ALA A 74 -17.49 -17.32 -8.06
N VAL A 75 -18.00 -18.11 -7.14
CA VAL A 75 -17.79 -19.57 -7.09
C VAL A 75 -19.04 -20.31 -7.55
N THR A 76 -18.87 -21.52 -8.03
CA THR A 76 -19.98 -22.37 -8.44
C THR A 76 -20.75 -22.91 -7.24
N PRO A 77 -22.09 -23.04 -7.32
CA PRO A 77 -22.87 -23.77 -6.32
C PRO A 77 -22.34 -25.19 -6.10
N GLN A 78 -22.49 -25.68 -4.88
CA GLN A 78 -22.02 -27.01 -4.49
C GLN A 78 -23.15 -27.84 -3.87
N GLN A 79 -23.03 -29.17 -3.95
CA GLN A 79 -23.93 -30.10 -3.29
C GLN A 79 -23.29 -30.63 -2.01
N TRP A 80 -23.96 -30.42 -0.89
CA TRP A 80 -23.57 -30.97 0.39
C TRP A 80 -24.69 -31.86 0.94
N GLY A 81 -24.52 -33.15 0.81
CA GLY A 81 -25.61 -34.07 1.06
C GLY A 81 -26.79 -33.84 0.11
N GLY A 82 -27.99 -33.65 0.61
CA GLY A 82 -29.19 -33.32 -0.18
C GLY A 82 -29.44 -31.81 -0.41
N VAL A 83 -28.50 -30.93 -0.04
CA VAL A 83 -28.71 -29.47 -0.06
C VAL A 83 -27.77 -28.80 -1.09
N THR A 84 -28.34 -27.97 -1.96
CA THR A 84 -27.57 -27.11 -2.85
C THR A 84 -27.16 -25.84 -2.09
N ILE A 85 -25.83 -25.59 -2.02
CA ILE A 85 -25.27 -24.40 -1.41
C ILE A 85 -24.91 -23.40 -2.50
N PHE A 86 -25.43 -22.18 -2.39
CA PHE A 86 -25.21 -21.10 -3.33
C PHE A 86 -24.28 -20.03 -2.74
N PRO A 87 -23.39 -19.42 -3.55
CA PRO A 87 -22.57 -18.30 -3.10
C PRO A 87 -23.41 -17.05 -2.88
N PHE A 88 -23.04 -16.23 -1.91
CA PHE A 88 -23.58 -14.89 -1.71
C PHE A 88 -22.81 -13.88 -2.57
N GLY A 89 -23.27 -13.62 -3.78
CA GLY A 89 -22.74 -12.60 -4.69
C GLY A 89 -21.45 -12.99 -5.41
N ALA A 90 -21.06 -12.09 -6.32
CA ALA A 90 -19.95 -12.32 -7.25
C ALA A 90 -18.55 -12.23 -6.61
N GLY A 91 -18.44 -11.85 -5.36
CA GLY A 91 -17.18 -11.79 -4.61
C GLY A 91 -16.90 -13.00 -3.73
N ALA A 92 -17.71 -14.07 -3.82
CA ALA A 92 -17.60 -15.21 -2.92
C ALA A 92 -16.25 -15.96 -3.00
N GLY A 93 -15.52 -15.84 -4.11
CA GLY A 93 -14.24 -16.50 -4.31
C GLY A 93 -13.11 -16.00 -3.39
N PHE A 94 -13.24 -14.79 -2.81
CA PHE A 94 -12.28 -14.32 -1.81
C PHE A 94 -12.81 -14.32 -0.38
N HIS A 95 -13.83 -15.14 -0.12
CA HIS A 95 -14.27 -15.41 1.24
C HIS A 95 -13.13 -16.00 2.08
N GLY A 96 -12.90 -15.42 3.25
CA GLY A 96 -11.78 -15.78 4.11
C GLY A 96 -10.54 -14.90 3.95
N ILE A 97 -10.57 -13.90 3.06
CA ILE A 97 -9.50 -12.88 3.03
C ILE A 97 -9.48 -12.14 4.39
N PRO A 98 -8.31 -11.94 5.02
CA PRO A 98 -8.25 -11.34 6.35
C PRO A 98 -8.61 -9.85 6.30
N GLY A 99 -9.52 -9.42 7.17
CA GLY A 99 -10.10 -8.06 7.16
C GLY A 99 -9.48 -7.07 8.13
N ASP A 100 -8.68 -7.51 9.10
CA ASP A 100 -8.09 -6.65 10.10
C ASP A 100 -6.93 -5.77 9.56
N VAL A 101 -6.47 -4.82 10.37
CA VAL A 101 -5.45 -3.84 9.96
C VAL A 101 -4.02 -4.25 10.29
N THR A 102 -3.80 -5.47 10.79
CA THR A 102 -2.44 -5.96 11.06
C THR A 102 -1.59 -6.08 9.79
N PRO A 103 -0.27 -5.96 9.89
CA PRO A 103 0.61 -6.07 8.72
C PRO A 103 0.43 -7.35 7.91
N PRO A 104 0.31 -8.56 8.51
CA PRO A 104 0.06 -9.79 7.76
C PRO A 104 -1.24 -9.77 6.97
N SER A 105 -2.31 -9.30 7.59
CA SER A 105 -3.62 -9.20 6.95
C SER A 105 -3.64 -8.19 5.81
N ARG A 106 -3.00 -7.04 6.00
CA ARG A 106 -2.82 -6.05 4.94
C ARG A 106 -1.97 -6.58 3.78
N PHE A 107 -0.91 -7.35 4.09
CA PHE A 107 -0.06 -7.95 3.06
C PHE A 107 -0.85 -8.90 2.15
N VAL A 108 -1.61 -9.82 2.72
CA VAL A 108 -2.47 -10.75 1.97
C VAL A 108 -3.47 -10.01 1.10
N ARG A 109 -4.20 -9.03 1.68
CA ARG A 109 -5.21 -8.27 0.91
C ARG A 109 -4.61 -7.51 -0.26
N VAL A 110 -3.52 -6.76 -0.04
CA VAL A 110 -2.93 -5.97 -1.12
C VAL A 110 -2.26 -6.85 -2.17
N ALA A 111 -1.68 -7.99 -1.79
CA ALA A 111 -1.13 -8.96 -2.73
C ALA A 111 -2.23 -9.52 -3.64
N PHE A 112 -3.38 -9.93 -3.06
CA PHE A 112 -4.52 -10.42 -3.80
C PHE A 112 -5.12 -9.35 -4.71
N TYR A 113 -5.40 -8.15 -4.22
CA TYR A 113 -5.96 -7.06 -5.01
C TYR A 113 -5.04 -6.64 -6.16
N LYS A 114 -3.73 -6.57 -5.91
CA LYS A 114 -2.74 -6.27 -6.95
C LYS A 114 -2.68 -7.36 -8.02
N ALA A 115 -2.68 -8.63 -7.60
CA ALA A 115 -2.59 -9.78 -8.51
C ALA A 115 -3.83 -9.92 -9.40
N THR A 116 -5.00 -9.50 -8.92
CA THR A 116 -6.28 -9.60 -9.62
C THR A 116 -6.70 -8.30 -10.32
N ALA A 117 -5.95 -7.22 -10.13
CA ALA A 117 -6.23 -5.95 -10.79
C ALA A 117 -6.09 -6.09 -12.32
N PRO A 118 -7.03 -5.53 -13.09
CA PRO A 118 -6.93 -5.52 -14.56
C PRO A 118 -5.76 -4.66 -15.02
N VAL A 119 -5.25 -4.95 -16.21
CA VAL A 119 -4.30 -4.07 -16.89
C VAL A 119 -5.02 -2.79 -17.27
N CYS A 120 -4.55 -1.66 -16.74
CA CYS A 120 -5.15 -0.35 -17.02
C CYS A 120 -4.64 0.19 -18.35
N PRO A 121 -5.53 0.69 -19.23
CA PRO A 121 -5.16 1.15 -20.56
C PRO A 121 -4.33 2.44 -20.55
N THR A 122 -4.50 3.28 -19.52
CA THR A 122 -3.77 4.55 -19.38
C THR A 122 -3.13 4.70 -18.01
N ALA A 123 -2.12 5.58 -17.91
CA ALA A 123 -1.51 5.94 -16.63
C ALA A 123 -2.54 6.59 -15.67
N TYR A 124 -3.52 7.32 -16.20
CA TYR A 124 -4.60 7.91 -15.40
C TYR A 124 -5.44 6.80 -14.74
N ASP A 125 -5.89 5.81 -15.51
CA ASP A 125 -6.67 4.69 -15.00
C ASP A 125 -5.88 3.89 -13.98
N ALA A 126 -4.58 3.66 -14.23
CA ALA A 126 -3.70 2.95 -13.30
C ALA A 126 -3.54 3.70 -11.97
N ILE A 127 -3.45 5.03 -11.98
CA ILE A 127 -3.40 5.84 -10.76
C ILE A 127 -4.72 5.75 -10.00
N LEU A 128 -5.87 5.89 -10.67
CA LEU A 128 -7.18 5.76 -10.02
C LEU A 128 -7.36 4.37 -9.42
N GLN A 129 -7.04 3.31 -10.17
CA GLN A 129 -7.09 1.93 -9.67
C GLN A 129 -6.16 1.72 -8.45
N SER A 130 -4.98 2.34 -8.47
CA SER A 130 -4.07 2.29 -7.32
C SER A 130 -4.69 2.91 -6.06
N PHE A 131 -5.36 4.05 -6.19
CA PHE A 131 -6.07 4.67 -5.06
C PHE A 131 -7.29 3.84 -4.62
N HIS A 132 -8.03 3.21 -5.54
CA HIS A 132 -9.12 2.29 -5.17
C HIS A 132 -8.60 1.10 -4.35
N ILE A 133 -7.47 0.52 -4.73
CA ILE A 133 -6.83 -0.54 -3.94
C ILE A 133 -6.39 0.01 -2.58
N LEU A 134 -5.68 1.13 -2.55
CA LEU A 134 -5.11 1.72 -1.34
C LEU A 134 -6.17 2.21 -0.35
N ASN A 135 -7.36 2.60 -0.81
CA ASN A 135 -8.49 2.97 0.04
C ASN A 135 -8.93 1.84 0.99
N ASN A 136 -8.66 0.58 0.63
CA ASN A 136 -8.93 -0.56 1.52
C ASN A 136 -7.94 -0.66 2.69
N PHE A 137 -6.94 0.21 2.73
CA PHE A 137 -5.90 0.27 3.75
C PHE A 137 -5.90 1.61 4.49
N ASP A 138 -6.89 2.45 4.25
CA ASP A 138 -7.10 3.67 5.04
C ASP A 138 -7.58 3.27 6.43
N ILE A 139 -6.78 3.57 7.43
CA ILE A 139 -7.06 3.30 8.85
C ILE A 139 -7.70 4.56 9.44
N PRO A 140 -9.01 4.51 9.81
CA PRO A 140 -9.67 5.63 10.46
C PRO A 140 -9.18 5.81 11.90
N ILE A 141 -9.32 7.02 12.43
CA ILE A 141 -9.07 7.30 13.84
C ILE A 141 -9.94 6.38 14.70
N GLY A 142 -9.35 5.73 15.70
CA GLY A 142 -10.07 4.88 16.65
C GLY A 142 -9.85 3.38 16.44
N ILE A 143 -9.33 2.95 15.30
CA ILE A 143 -9.10 1.52 15.01
C ILE A 143 -7.74 1.06 15.54
N GLU A 144 -6.70 1.87 15.38
CA GLU A 144 -5.33 1.54 15.78
C GLU A 144 -4.82 2.59 16.76
N HIS A 145 -4.49 2.17 17.96
CA HIS A 145 -3.84 3.00 18.99
C HIS A 145 -3.16 2.12 20.02
N ALA A 146 -2.15 2.63 20.70
CA ALA A 146 -1.48 1.91 21.77
C ALA A 146 -2.39 1.69 22.97
N LEU A 147 -2.18 0.60 23.70
CA LEU A 147 -2.95 0.28 24.92
C LEU A 147 -2.89 1.44 25.92
N GLY A 148 -4.05 1.87 26.39
CA GLY A 148 -4.19 2.99 27.36
C GLY A 148 -3.96 4.37 26.75
N LYS A 149 -3.83 4.51 25.43
CA LYS A 149 -3.77 5.79 24.72
C LYS A 149 -5.11 6.12 24.08
N ALA A 150 -5.45 7.40 24.02
CA ALA A 150 -6.59 7.85 23.24
C ALA A 150 -6.30 7.73 21.74
N PRO A 151 -7.33 7.41 20.92
CA PRO A 151 -7.21 7.47 19.47
C PRO A 151 -6.82 8.87 19.00
N ASP A 152 -5.90 8.94 18.04
CA ASP A 152 -5.40 10.20 17.49
C ASP A 152 -5.09 10.09 15.99
N ILE A 153 -4.83 11.21 15.33
CA ILE A 153 -4.43 11.26 13.92
C ILE A 153 -3.12 10.51 13.63
N PRO A 154 -2.07 10.59 14.47
CA PRO A 154 -0.85 9.81 14.25
C PRO A 154 -1.06 8.30 14.17
N SER A 155 -2.11 7.76 14.76
CA SER A 155 -2.47 6.33 14.71
C SER A 155 -3.33 5.96 13.50
N ALA A 156 -3.74 6.94 12.68
CA ALA A 156 -4.54 6.75 11.47
C ALA A 156 -3.70 6.90 10.20
N THR A 157 -4.28 6.60 9.04
CA THR A 157 -3.65 6.89 7.75
C THR A 157 -3.63 8.39 7.49
N GLN A 158 -2.45 9.00 7.61
CA GLN A 158 -2.28 10.45 7.47
C GLN A 158 -2.24 10.89 6.01
N TRP A 159 -1.65 10.08 5.13
CA TRP A 159 -1.61 10.32 3.68
C TRP A 159 -1.50 9.00 2.92
N THR A 160 -1.93 9.04 1.67
CA THR A 160 -1.75 7.97 0.68
C THR A 160 -1.12 8.57 -0.56
N SER A 161 -0.12 7.92 -1.14
CA SER A 161 0.54 8.38 -2.35
C SER A 161 0.70 7.29 -3.40
N ALA A 162 0.72 7.70 -4.67
CA ALA A 162 1.04 6.86 -5.81
C ALA A 162 2.04 7.59 -6.71
N ILE A 163 3.00 6.85 -7.28
CA ILE A 163 4.06 7.43 -8.12
C ILE A 163 3.97 6.85 -9.52
N ASP A 164 3.79 7.71 -10.50
CA ASP A 164 3.95 7.39 -11.92
C ASP A 164 5.43 7.62 -12.29
N LEU A 165 6.18 6.54 -12.32
CA LEU A 165 7.61 6.57 -12.62
C LEU A 165 7.87 6.98 -14.08
N THR A 166 7.02 6.57 -15.01
CA THR A 166 7.14 6.88 -16.44
C THR A 166 6.98 8.38 -16.71
N ASN A 167 5.95 9.00 -16.15
CA ASN A 167 5.66 10.40 -16.34
C ASN A 167 6.32 11.30 -15.27
N ARG A 168 6.98 10.71 -14.26
CA ARG A 168 7.61 11.40 -13.13
C ARG A 168 6.64 12.29 -12.38
N LYS A 169 5.53 11.70 -11.94
CA LYS A 169 4.49 12.38 -11.18
C LYS A 169 4.26 11.69 -9.85
N VAL A 170 4.06 12.48 -8.81
CA VAL A 170 3.66 12.01 -7.49
C VAL A 170 2.22 12.46 -7.24
N TYR A 171 1.34 11.51 -7.00
CA TYR A 171 -0.05 11.76 -6.64
C TYR A 171 -0.25 11.48 -5.16
N TYR A 172 -1.09 12.24 -4.50
CA TYR A 172 -1.36 12.03 -3.08
C TYR A 172 -2.73 12.56 -2.64
N LYS A 173 -3.24 11.98 -1.58
CA LYS A 173 -4.35 12.48 -0.76
C LYS A 173 -3.92 12.45 0.71
N THR A 174 -4.67 13.13 1.59
CA THR A 174 -4.40 13.16 3.03
C THR A 174 -5.66 12.86 3.84
N ALA A 175 -5.50 12.65 5.14
CA ALA A 175 -6.62 12.50 6.07
C ALA A 175 -7.59 13.70 6.05
N TYR A 176 -7.09 14.89 5.71
CA TYR A 176 -7.88 16.12 5.69
C TYR A 176 -8.43 16.49 4.32
N ASN A 177 -7.93 15.83 3.26
CA ASN A 177 -8.38 16.12 1.89
C ASN A 177 -8.22 14.88 1.01
N ASN A 178 -9.36 14.26 0.67
CA ASN A 178 -9.43 13.06 -0.16
C ASN A 178 -9.29 13.36 -1.67
N ASN A 179 -9.29 14.63 -2.09
CA ASN A 179 -9.04 14.97 -3.48
C ASN A 179 -7.60 14.62 -3.84
N ILE A 180 -7.42 13.88 -4.94
CA ILE A 180 -6.10 13.50 -5.43
C ILE A 180 -5.40 14.74 -6.01
N ARG A 181 -4.23 15.05 -5.48
CA ARG A 181 -3.35 16.13 -5.93
C ARG A 181 -2.12 15.55 -6.61
N CYS A 182 -1.50 16.33 -7.48
CA CYS A 182 -0.38 15.88 -8.30
C CYS A 182 0.78 16.87 -8.29
N ILE A 183 1.98 16.35 -8.08
CA ILE A 183 3.25 17.06 -8.25
C ILE A 183 3.92 16.49 -9.49
N SER A 184 4.17 17.34 -10.50
CA SER A 184 4.95 16.96 -11.67
C SER A 184 6.42 17.28 -11.47
N MET A 185 7.25 16.26 -11.28
CA MET A 185 8.69 16.43 -11.10
C MET A 185 9.38 17.00 -12.35
N LYS A 186 8.81 16.79 -13.54
CA LYS A 186 9.32 17.41 -14.79
C LYS A 186 9.22 18.94 -14.81
N LYS A 187 8.40 19.53 -13.92
CA LYS A 187 8.25 20.99 -13.81
C LYS A 187 9.20 21.60 -12.76
N ILE A 188 10.04 20.80 -12.13
CA ILE A 188 11.00 21.22 -11.12
C ILE A 188 12.39 21.27 -11.77
N ASP A 189 13.01 22.44 -11.78
CA ASP A 189 14.41 22.60 -12.16
C ASP A 189 15.29 22.25 -10.95
N PHE A 190 15.70 21.00 -10.85
CA PHE A 190 16.45 20.48 -9.71
C PHE A 190 17.85 21.10 -9.57
N ASP A 191 18.40 21.70 -10.63
CA ASP A 191 19.69 22.39 -10.59
C ASP A 191 19.59 23.78 -9.96
N LYS A 192 18.39 24.37 -9.96
CA LYS A 192 18.15 25.75 -9.48
C LYS A 192 17.28 25.82 -8.24
N VAL A 193 16.40 24.83 -8.02
CA VAL A 193 15.49 24.84 -6.86
C VAL A 193 16.28 24.69 -5.57
N LYS A 194 16.05 25.61 -4.63
CA LYS A 194 16.56 25.46 -3.26
C LYS A 194 15.67 24.51 -2.48
N TYR A 195 16.22 23.89 -1.44
CA TYR A 195 15.43 23.07 -0.52
C TYR A 195 14.25 23.88 0.03
N GLN A 196 13.06 23.27 -0.06
CA GLN A 196 11.79 23.87 0.40
C GLN A 196 11.01 22.79 1.13
N SER A 197 10.31 23.18 2.18
CA SER A 197 9.39 22.33 2.93
C SER A 197 8.03 23.01 3.03
N TYR A 198 7.00 22.31 2.56
CA TYR A 198 5.62 22.78 2.62
C TYR A 198 4.74 21.73 3.25
N PRO A 199 3.70 22.10 4.01
CA PRO A 199 2.69 21.16 4.46
C PRO A 199 1.97 20.56 3.25
N LEU A 200 1.58 19.29 3.35
CA LEU A 200 0.78 18.61 2.30
C LEU A 200 -0.58 19.28 2.10
N ASP A 201 -1.14 19.87 3.16
CA ASP A 201 -2.37 20.65 3.14
C ASP A 201 -2.09 22.07 3.60
N LYS A 202 -2.56 23.05 2.85
CA LYS A 202 -2.56 24.47 3.27
C LYS A 202 -3.57 24.72 4.38
N GLU A 203 -4.71 24.02 4.30
CA GLU A 203 -5.79 24.04 5.26
C GLU A 203 -6.17 22.61 5.61
N LEU A 204 -6.38 22.34 6.90
CA LEU A 204 -6.80 21.03 7.38
C LEU A 204 -8.33 20.85 7.21
N LYS A 205 -8.82 21.22 6.02
CA LYS A 205 -10.24 21.19 5.66
C LYS A 205 -10.40 20.87 4.18
N GLN A 206 -11.15 19.82 3.88
CA GLN A 206 -11.46 19.48 2.50
C GLN A 206 -12.55 20.41 1.95
N PRO A 207 -12.36 20.98 0.75
CA PRO A 207 -13.46 21.61 0.03
C PRO A 207 -14.54 20.59 -0.30
N ILE A 208 -15.78 20.91 0.03
CA ILE A 208 -16.95 20.09 -0.29
C ILE A 208 -17.79 20.87 -1.30
N GLU A 209 -18.03 20.28 -2.46
CA GLU A 209 -18.89 20.86 -3.48
C GLU A 209 -20.35 20.58 -3.12
N GLU A 210 -21.17 21.63 -3.02
CA GLU A 210 -22.61 21.51 -2.83
C GLU A 210 -23.31 21.42 -4.19
N ILE A 211 -23.96 20.31 -4.45
CA ILE A 211 -24.72 20.12 -5.70
C ILE A 211 -26.15 20.60 -5.49
N ILE A 212 -26.54 21.63 -6.24
CA ILE A 212 -27.91 22.13 -6.22
C ILE A 212 -28.74 21.35 -7.24
N VAL A 213 -29.68 20.58 -6.74
CA VAL A 213 -30.67 19.87 -7.57
C VAL A 213 -31.80 20.86 -7.88
N LYS A 214 -32.06 21.07 -9.18
CA LYS A 214 -33.13 21.93 -9.68
C LYS A 214 -34.39 21.11 -9.97
#